data_002220a431ca3aaa493f4f534d4a6d4e
#
_entry.id   002220a431ca3aaa493f4f534d4a6d4e
#
_cell.length_a   1.000
_cell.length_b   1.000
_cell.length_c   1.000
_cell.angle_alpha   90.00
_cell.angle_beta   90.00
_cell.angle_gamma   90.00
#
_symmetry.space_group_name_H-M   'P 1'
#
loop_
_entity.id
_entity.type
_entity.pdbx_description
1 polymer ?
#
loop_
_entity_poly.entity_id
_entity_poly.type
_entity_poly.pdbx_seq_one_letter_code
_entity_poly.pdbx_strand_id
1 'polypeptide(L)'
;MDNEWYKRMSFYQIWIRSFKDGNGDGIGDLYGVWDKLEYIRSLGVDGIWFSPIYPSPNADFGYDISDYKDIHPDYGTLDQFKKVLDKAHSLGLKVIMDLVVNHTSDEHYWFKESRKGKDNPYSDYYIWRDKPNNWDSLFEGKAWEYDEERGQYYLHLFAKKQPDLNMDNPKVREEVKSIMRFWLDMGVDGFREDVINFISKKEGLPNGLPFLPAVNGMPYYKDGPHIHEYMAEFRKVCEEYDCFQVGEGPMTTVRSAMKYLTGPTKSLDMMFSFDHMMADCLYTEYVHRPFKLYKYKRALSKWQYALQGKAWNALYIENHDHPRIISRYGSERFRRESGTMLAVSFLFLQGTPFIYQGQEIGMSNIRLRSIDDYEDVSSKENYRKYHLKDTLERRLKRIHISSRDSARTPVQWDGSAYAGFSSKKPWFFVNPNYNAVNVAAQEKDPYSILNFYRKALKLRKSSRTLVYGSYKEYFPKDPEVFIYERARGNIRYLVICSFVKHKVFMLVPPKYNGKKMELVLDNYPDVKTGQTEIVKTGGSMLAPYEARVYRFHVQGK
;
A
#
# COMPACT_ATOMS: atom_id res chain seq x y z
N MET A 1 -8.49 -25.20 12.43
CA MET A 1 -7.86 -24.56 11.25
C MET A 1 -6.93 -23.48 11.74
N ASP A 2 -5.84 -23.19 10.99
CA ASP A 2 -4.88 -22.13 11.39
C ASP A 2 -5.51 -20.77 11.08
N ASN A 3 -6.29 -20.22 12.01
CA ASN A 3 -7.00 -18.92 11.84
C ASN A 3 -6.05 -17.72 11.60
N GLU A 4 -4.75 -17.96 11.45
CA GLU A 4 -3.73 -16.96 11.22
C GLU A 4 -2.93 -17.21 9.93
N TRP A 5 -3.58 -17.86 8.93
CA TRP A 5 -2.97 -18.19 7.64
C TRP A 5 -2.29 -16.99 6.97
N TYR A 6 -2.85 -15.80 7.11
CA TYR A 6 -2.34 -14.54 6.56
C TYR A 6 -0.93 -14.16 7.06
N LYS A 7 -0.50 -14.66 8.23
CA LYS A 7 0.82 -14.36 8.79
C LYS A 7 1.98 -14.95 7.96
N ARG A 8 1.74 -16.03 7.24
CA ARG A 8 2.74 -16.69 6.38
C ARG A 8 2.73 -16.19 4.95
N MET A 9 1.68 -15.48 4.59
CA MET A 9 1.45 -15.04 3.22
C MET A 9 2.25 -13.80 2.85
N SER A 10 2.29 -13.57 1.57
CA SER A 10 2.62 -12.32 0.91
C SER A 10 1.58 -12.05 -0.17
N PHE A 11 1.21 -10.80 -0.34
CA PHE A 11 0.20 -10.36 -1.30
C PHE A 11 0.82 -9.56 -2.43
N TYR A 12 0.19 -9.66 -3.60
CA TYR A 12 0.48 -8.83 -4.77
C TYR A 12 -0.70 -7.89 -5.00
N GLN A 13 -0.48 -6.58 -4.96
CA GLN A 13 -1.52 -5.59 -5.20
C GLN A 13 -1.67 -5.30 -6.69
N ILE A 14 -2.88 -5.41 -7.19
CA ILE A 14 -3.28 -5.08 -8.56
C ILE A 14 -4.11 -3.80 -8.57
N TRP A 15 -3.64 -2.79 -9.29
CA TRP A 15 -4.41 -1.65 -9.74
C TRP A 15 -4.81 -1.91 -11.19
N ILE A 16 -6.03 -2.45 -11.36
CA ILE A 16 -6.45 -3.17 -12.57
C ILE A 16 -6.31 -2.34 -13.84
N ARG A 17 -6.70 -1.05 -13.79
CA ARG A 17 -6.70 -0.13 -14.92
C ARG A 17 -5.37 -0.05 -15.67
N SER A 18 -4.25 -0.27 -14.98
CA SER A 18 -2.90 -0.25 -15.53
C SER A 18 -2.16 -1.57 -15.42
N PHE A 19 -2.81 -2.67 -15.08
CA PHE A 19 -2.14 -3.95 -14.92
C PHE A 19 -1.86 -4.63 -16.28
N LYS A 20 -2.91 -4.99 -17.01
CA LYS A 20 -2.83 -5.60 -18.34
C LYS A 20 -4.18 -5.45 -19.05
N ASP A 21 -4.17 -4.92 -20.24
CA ASP A 21 -5.30 -4.91 -21.16
C ASP A 21 -5.39 -6.26 -21.87
N GLY A 22 -6.48 -6.98 -21.67
CA GLY A 22 -6.75 -8.28 -22.28
C GLY A 22 -7.74 -8.22 -23.43
N ASN A 23 -8.60 -7.20 -23.49
CA ASN A 23 -9.61 -7.02 -24.53
C ASN A 23 -9.13 -6.11 -25.69
N GLY A 24 -8.06 -5.35 -25.49
CA GLY A 24 -7.45 -4.50 -26.52
C GLY A 24 -8.13 -3.14 -26.68
N ASP A 25 -8.69 -2.57 -25.61
CA ASP A 25 -9.31 -1.24 -25.63
C ASP A 25 -8.40 -0.11 -25.10
N GLY A 26 -7.29 -0.45 -24.48
CA GLY A 26 -6.33 0.48 -23.88
C GLY A 26 -6.43 0.60 -22.36
N ILE A 27 -7.34 -0.14 -21.73
CA ILE A 27 -7.61 -0.15 -20.31
C ILE A 27 -7.32 -1.57 -19.79
N GLY A 28 -6.69 -1.68 -18.61
CA GLY A 28 -6.47 -2.97 -17.97
C GLY A 28 -7.77 -3.55 -17.45
N ASP A 29 -7.93 -4.88 -17.56
CA ASP A 29 -9.18 -5.58 -17.30
C ASP A 29 -8.99 -6.96 -16.66
N LEU A 30 -10.10 -7.64 -16.35
CA LEU A 30 -10.12 -8.98 -15.77
C LEU A 30 -9.57 -10.07 -16.70
N TYR A 31 -9.64 -9.89 -18.03
CA TYR A 31 -8.99 -10.80 -18.97
C TYR A 31 -7.47 -10.72 -18.86
N GLY A 32 -6.94 -9.50 -18.79
CA GLY A 32 -5.51 -9.27 -18.57
C GLY A 32 -5.03 -9.81 -17.24
N VAL A 33 -5.83 -9.68 -16.17
CA VAL A 33 -5.53 -10.30 -14.88
C VAL A 33 -5.52 -11.82 -15.00
N TRP A 34 -6.55 -12.41 -15.61
CA TRP A 34 -6.66 -13.86 -15.81
C TRP A 34 -5.46 -14.43 -16.58
N ASP A 35 -4.98 -13.72 -17.61
CA ASP A 35 -3.79 -14.07 -18.38
C ASP A 35 -2.49 -14.08 -17.51
N LYS A 36 -2.41 -13.20 -16.54
CA LYS A 36 -1.20 -12.99 -15.72
C LYS A 36 -1.23 -13.68 -14.34
N LEU A 37 -2.25 -14.45 -14.00
CA LEU A 37 -2.33 -15.14 -12.70
C LEU A 37 -1.14 -16.10 -12.46
N GLU A 38 -0.71 -16.82 -13.50
CA GLU A 38 0.44 -17.73 -13.41
C GLU A 38 1.75 -16.97 -13.19
N TYR A 39 1.92 -15.80 -13.83
CA TYR A 39 3.04 -14.91 -13.55
C TYR A 39 3.03 -14.48 -12.08
N ILE A 40 1.89 -14.00 -11.56
CA ILE A 40 1.75 -13.59 -10.16
C ILE A 40 2.11 -14.78 -9.23
N ARG A 41 1.59 -15.96 -9.51
CA ARG A 41 1.92 -17.17 -8.73
C ARG A 41 3.41 -17.49 -8.78
N SER A 42 4.05 -17.31 -9.92
CA SER A 42 5.48 -17.58 -10.13
C SER A 42 6.40 -16.66 -9.32
N LEU A 43 5.92 -15.48 -8.89
CA LEU A 43 6.66 -14.60 -7.97
C LEU A 43 6.88 -15.23 -6.60
N GLY A 44 6.02 -16.19 -6.21
CA GLY A 44 6.03 -16.82 -4.91
C GLY A 44 5.12 -16.12 -3.89
N VAL A 45 4.25 -15.21 -4.33
CA VAL A 45 3.18 -14.64 -3.49
C VAL A 45 2.05 -15.64 -3.27
N ASP A 46 1.23 -15.40 -2.28
CA ASP A 46 0.19 -16.31 -1.81
C ASP A 46 -1.21 -15.72 -1.96
N GLY A 47 -1.31 -14.46 -2.31
CA GLY A 47 -2.59 -13.79 -2.51
C GLY A 47 -2.50 -12.55 -3.38
N ILE A 48 -3.66 -12.07 -3.79
CA ILE A 48 -3.87 -10.87 -4.60
C ILE A 48 -4.74 -9.92 -3.81
N TRP A 49 -4.39 -8.63 -3.84
CA TRP A 49 -5.25 -7.54 -3.42
C TRP A 49 -5.65 -6.74 -4.64
N PHE A 50 -6.94 -6.69 -4.95
CA PHE A 50 -7.48 -5.77 -5.93
C PHE A 50 -7.76 -4.41 -5.30
N SER A 51 -7.15 -3.34 -5.82
CA SER A 51 -7.70 -1.98 -5.65
C SER A 51 -9.11 -1.93 -6.25
N PRO A 52 -9.98 -0.95 -5.93
CA PRO A 52 -11.39 -1.01 -6.29
C PRO A 52 -11.63 -1.34 -7.76
N ILE A 53 -12.48 -2.32 -8.02
CA ILE A 53 -12.88 -2.76 -9.37
C ILE A 53 -14.38 -2.60 -9.61
N TYR A 54 -15.06 -1.89 -8.71
CA TYR A 54 -16.49 -1.61 -8.73
C TYR A 54 -16.84 -0.52 -9.75
N PRO A 55 -18.11 -0.41 -10.19
CA PRO A 55 -18.60 0.73 -10.96
C PRO A 55 -18.26 2.06 -10.28
N SER A 56 -17.68 2.95 -11.05
CA SER A 56 -17.19 4.26 -10.59
C SER A 56 -17.16 5.25 -11.76
N PRO A 57 -17.54 6.51 -11.59
CA PRO A 57 -17.29 7.55 -12.58
C PRO A 57 -15.81 7.96 -12.68
N ASN A 58 -14.93 7.33 -11.90
CA ASN A 58 -13.47 7.53 -11.90
C ASN A 58 -13.01 8.96 -11.53
N ALA A 59 -13.75 9.67 -10.69
CA ALA A 59 -13.30 10.95 -10.14
C ALA A 59 -12.06 10.79 -9.24
N ASP A 60 -11.94 9.64 -8.56
CA ASP A 60 -10.74 9.18 -7.85
C ASP A 60 -10.42 7.72 -8.22
N PHE A 61 -10.52 7.39 -9.50
CA PHE A 61 -10.08 6.13 -10.12
C PHE A 61 -10.50 4.85 -9.37
N GLY A 62 -11.81 4.74 -9.09
CA GLY A 62 -12.40 3.58 -8.45
C GLY A 62 -12.73 3.77 -6.98
N TYR A 63 -12.13 4.75 -6.28
CA TYR A 63 -12.44 5.05 -4.88
C TYR A 63 -13.73 5.88 -4.71
N ASP A 64 -14.33 6.38 -5.79
CA ASP A 64 -15.66 6.97 -5.87
C ASP A 64 -16.67 5.95 -6.40
N ILE A 65 -17.09 5.00 -5.54
CA ILE A 65 -17.91 3.84 -5.91
C ILE A 65 -19.36 4.24 -6.12
N SER A 66 -19.93 3.88 -7.27
CA SER A 66 -21.35 4.10 -7.61
C SER A 66 -22.23 2.87 -7.43
N ASP A 67 -21.65 1.65 -7.40
CA ASP A 67 -22.31 0.39 -7.06
C ASP A 67 -21.29 -0.57 -6.44
N TYR A 68 -21.59 -1.10 -5.25
CA TYR A 68 -20.69 -2.01 -4.53
C TYR A 68 -20.82 -3.48 -4.92
N LYS A 69 -21.85 -3.85 -5.69
CA LYS A 69 -22.18 -5.26 -5.96
C LYS A 69 -22.06 -5.63 -7.42
N ASP A 70 -21.30 -4.84 -8.19
CA ASP A 70 -21.00 -5.14 -9.59
C ASP A 70 -19.54 -4.82 -9.92
N ILE A 71 -19.12 -5.14 -11.13
CA ILE A 71 -17.79 -4.85 -11.69
C ILE A 71 -17.90 -3.65 -12.65
N HIS A 72 -16.89 -2.77 -12.59
CA HIS A 72 -16.81 -1.64 -13.53
C HIS A 72 -16.82 -2.12 -14.98
N PRO A 73 -17.66 -1.54 -15.86
CA PRO A 73 -17.79 -1.99 -17.25
C PRO A 73 -16.48 -2.05 -18.03
N ASP A 74 -15.54 -1.11 -17.79
CA ASP A 74 -14.20 -1.13 -18.39
C ASP A 74 -13.38 -2.37 -17.96
N TYR A 75 -13.69 -2.98 -16.82
CA TYR A 75 -12.91 -4.09 -16.28
C TYR A 75 -13.52 -5.46 -16.54
N GLY A 76 -14.81 -5.52 -16.86
CA GLY A 76 -15.50 -6.75 -17.19
C GLY A 76 -16.83 -6.93 -16.47
N THR A 77 -17.15 -8.19 -16.11
CA THR A 77 -18.43 -8.59 -15.49
C THR A 77 -18.19 -9.43 -14.23
N LEU A 78 -19.24 -9.60 -13.40
CA LEU A 78 -19.22 -10.51 -12.26
C LEU A 78 -18.85 -11.95 -12.65
N ASP A 79 -19.36 -12.46 -13.80
CA ASP A 79 -19.02 -13.79 -14.29
C ASP A 79 -17.53 -13.91 -14.66
N GLN A 80 -16.94 -12.87 -15.21
CA GLN A 80 -15.50 -12.82 -15.49
C GLN A 80 -14.68 -12.75 -14.20
N PHE A 81 -15.12 -11.95 -13.24
CA PHE A 81 -14.48 -11.91 -11.92
C PHE A 81 -14.51 -13.26 -11.23
N LYS A 82 -15.66 -13.97 -11.29
CA LYS A 82 -15.77 -15.32 -10.75
C LYS A 82 -14.77 -16.27 -11.39
N LYS A 83 -14.58 -16.23 -12.71
CA LYS A 83 -13.56 -17.04 -13.39
C LYS A 83 -12.14 -16.70 -12.95
N VAL A 84 -11.83 -15.41 -12.76
CA VAL A 84 -10.53 -14.96 -12.22
C VAL A 84 -10.34 -15.50 -10.81
N LEU A 85 -11.35 -15.43 -9.95
CA LEU A 85 -11.34 -15.90 -8.58
C LEU A 85 -11.11 -17.42 -8.52
N ASP A 86 -11.88 -18.19 -9.31
CA ASP A 86 -11.76 -19.66 -9.39
C ASP A 86 -10.35 -20.07 -9.87
N LYS A 87 -9.81 -19.40 -10.90
CA LYS A 87 -8.43 -19.65 -11.37
C LYS A 87 -7.39 -19.28 -10.30
N ALA A 88 -7.53 -18.14 -9.64
CA ALA A 88 -6.64 -17.73 -8.55
C ALA A 88 -6.62 -18.79 -7.44
N HIS A 89 -7.77 -19.25 -6.99
CA HIS A 89 -7.90 -20.31 -6.00
C HIS A 89 -7.29 -21.63 -6.47
N SER A 90 -7.50 -22.01 -7.73
CA SER A 90 -6.87 -23.23 -8.30
C SER A 90 -5.35 -23.19 -8.30
N LEU A 91 -4.77 -21.98 -8.40
CA LEU A 91 -3.33 -21.73 -8.29
C LEU A 91 -2.86 -21.59 -6.82
N GLY A 92 -3.76 -21.68 -5.85
CA GLY A 92 -3.47 -21.52 -4.42
C GLY A 92 -3.23 -20.04 -4.04
N LEU A 93 -3.81 -19.09 -4.77
CA LEU A 93 -3.79 -17.67 -4.45
C LEU A 93 -5.08 -17.28 -3.75
N LYS A 94 -4.99 -16.62 -2.61
CA LYS A 94 -6.11 -15.94 -1.95
C LYS A 94 -6.41 -14.62 -2.63
N VAL A 95 -7.66 -14.17 -2.58
CA VAL A 95 -8.08 -12.90 -3.19
C VAL A 95 -8.76 -12.03 -2.16
N ILE A 96 -8.24 -10.81 -1.96
CA ILE A 96 -8.89 -9.79 -1.14
C ILE A 96 -9.27 -8.58 -1.98
N MET A 97 -10.37 -7.94 -1.61
CA MET A 97 -10.90 -6.77 -2.28
C MET A 97 -10.79 -5.51 -1.41
N ASP A 98 -10.86 -4.36 -2.05
CA ASP A 98 -10.89 -3.08 -1.35
C ASP A 98 -12.32 -2.78 -0.84
N LEU A 99 -12.48 -2.50 0.44
CA LEU A 99 -13.74 -2.11 1.06
C LEU A 99 -13.70 -0.62 1.39
N VAL A 100 -14.27 0.20 0.51
CA VAL A 100 -14.29 1.66 0.61
C VAL A 100 -15.62 2.09 1.21
N VAL A 101 -15.66 2.36 2.51
CA VAL A 101 -16.93 2.61 3.24
C VAL A 101 -16.94 3.91 4.03
N ASN A 102 -15.91 4.74 3.92
CA ASN A 102 -15.99 6.10 4.46
C ASN A 102 -16.90 6.99 3.61
N HIS A 103 -16.96 6.78 2.31
CA HIS A 103 -17.67 7.60 1.31
C HIS A 103 -18.12 6.75 0.13
N THR A 104 -18.98 7.30 -0.71
CA THR A 104 -19.36 6.73 -2.02
C THR A 104 -19.08 7.76 -3.11
N SER A 105 -19.37 7.41 -4.38
CA SER A 105 -19.58 8.42 -5.42
C SER A 105 -20.85 9.24 -5.13
N ASP A 106 -20.87 10.50 -5.59
CA ASP A 106 -22.10 11.30 -5.69
C ASP A 106 -23.08 10.74 -6.73
N GLU A 107 -22.63 9.78 -7.55
CA GLU A 107 -23.46 9.04 -8.49
C GLU A 107 -24.03 7.74 -7.92
N HIS A 108 -23.68 7.37 -6.69
CA HIS A 108 -24.27 6.24 -5.99
C HIS A 108 -25.79 6.45 -5.78
N TYR A 109 -26.57 5.39 -5.92
CA TYR A 109 -28.02 5.45 -5.75
C TYR A 109 -28.42 6.06 -4.39
N TRP A 110 -27.75 5.70 -3.31
CA TRP A 110 -28.03 6.25 -1.98
C TRP A 110 -27.87 7.76 -1.93
N PHE A 111 -26.84 8.33 -2.58
CA PHE A 111 -26.65 9.78 -2.59
C PHE A 111 -27.69 10.48 -3.45
N LYS A 112 -28.01 9.92 -4.62
CA LYS A 112 -29.06 10.44 -5.50
C LYS A 112 -30.42 10.49 -4.81
N GLU A 113 -30.73 9.50 -3.96
CA GLU A 113 -31.96 9.52 -3.16
C GLU A 113 -31.85 10.48 -1.96
N SER A 114 -30.71 10.46 -1.24
CA SER A 114 -30.48 11.30 -0.05
C SER A 114 -30.64 12.79 -0.37
N ARG A 115 -30.16 13.25 -1.53
CA ARG A 115 -30.19 14.66 -1.92
C ARG A 115 -31.60 15.18 -2.26
N LYS A 116 -32.58 14.31 -2.54
CA LYS A 116 -33.96 14.72 -2.87
C LYS A 116 -34.70 15.36 -1.71
N GLY A 117 -34.20 15.23 -0.47
CA GLY A 117 -34.83 15.86 0.70
C GLY A 117 -34.74 15.06 2.00
N LYS A 118 -35.39 15.57 3.04
CA LYS A 118 -35.33 14.98 4.39
C LYS A 118 -36.31 13.80 4.59
N ASP A 119 -37.34 13.70 3.77
CA ASP A 119 -38.45 12.76 3.94
C ASP A 119 -38.32 11.54 3.03
N ASN A 120 -37.16 10.85 3.09
CA ASN A 120 -36.96 9.60 2.37
C ASN A 120 -36.05 8.63 3.16
N PRO A 121 -36.10 7.33 2.87
CA PRO A 121 -35.34 6.31 3.60
C PRO A 121 -33.82 6.50 3.60
N TYR A 122 -33.28 7.21 2.63
CA TYR A 122 -31.85 7.45 2.43
C TYR A 122 -31.38 8.81 2.94
N SER A 123 -32.30 9.63 3.48
CA SER A 123 -32.03 11.00 3.89
C SER A 123 -30.79 11.12 4.78
N ASP A 124 -30.60 10.19 5.73
CA ASP A 124 -29.53 10.21 6.72
C ASP A 124 -28.40 9.22 6.42
N TYR A 125 -28.29 8.76 5.16
CA TYR A 125 -27.17 7.90 4.74
C TYR A 125 -25.86 8.67 4.62
N TYR A 126 -25.94 9.99 4.43
CA TYR A 126 -24.79 10.90 4.32
C TYR A 126 -24.86 11.98 5.40
N ILE A 127 -23.71 12.65 5.59
CA ILE A 127 -23.59 13.69 6.63
C ILE A 127 -23.95 15.04 6.03
N TRP A 128 -25.11 15.58 6.41
CA TRP A 128 -25.66 16.85 5.95
C TRP A 128 -25.70 17.90 7.05
N ARG A 129 -25.57 19.20 6.69
CA ARG A 129 -25.73 20.35 7.61
C ARG A 129 -26.29 21.57 6.90
N ASP A 130 -27.06 22.38 7.63
CA ASP A 130 -27.52 23.69 7.15
C ASP A 130 -26.36 24.71 7.11
N LYS A 131 -25.39 24.58 8.03
CA LYS A 131 -24.20 25.46 8.09
C LYS A 131 -22.94 24.60 8.22
N PRO A 132 -21.96 24.76 7.31
CA PRO A 132 -20.72 24.00 7.37
C PRO A 132 -19.87 24.44 8.57
N ASN A 133 -19.00 23.55 9.05
CA ASN A 133 -17.88 23.93 9.90
C ASN A 133 -16.66 24.34 9.03
N ASN A 134 -15.52 24.61 9.65
CA ASN A 134 -14.33 25.08 8.95
C ASN A 134 -13.40 23.96 8.45
N TRP A 135 -13.85 22.69 8.43
CA TRP A 135 -12.96 21.59 8.02
C TRP A 135 -12.48 21.75 6.58
N ASP A 136 -11.23 21.34 6.38
CA ASP A 136 -10.62 21.26 5.06
C ASP A 136 -10.65 19.81 4.57
N SER A 137 -10.85 19.64 3.25
CA SER A 137 -10.70 18.35 2.55
C SER A 137 -9.23 17.95 2.51
N LEU A 138 -8.97 16.64 2.47
CA LEU A 138 -7.64 16.09 2.31
C LEU A 138 -7.07 16.29 0.90
N PHE A 139 -7.96 16.41 -0.10
CA PHE A 139 -7.57 16.62 -1.49
C PHE A 139 -7.69 18.07 -1.92
N GLU A 140 -8.87 18.68 -1.76
CA GLU A 140 -9.16 20.01 -2.32
C GLU A 140 -10.08 20.86 -1.44
N GLY A 141 -9.68 22.08 -1.14
CA GLY A 141 -10.53 23.11 -0.57
C GLY A 141 -11.17 22.77 0.78
N LYS A 142 -12.43 23.16 0.93
CA LYS A 142 -13.23 22.88 2.12
C LYS A 142 -13.84 21.48 2.05
N ALA A 143 -14.13 20.90 3.21
CA ALA A 143 -14.73 19.58 3.32
C ALA A 143 -16.27 19.58 3.19
N TRP A 144 -16.87 20.69 2.80
CA TRP A 144 -18.30 20.84 2.67
C TRP A 144 -18.66 21.48 1.33
N GLU A 145 -19.60 20.85 0.62
CA GLU A 145 -20.14 21.37 -0.64
C GLU A 145 -21.64 21.56 -0.50
N TYR A 146 -22.16 22.69 -1.02
CA TYR A 146 -23.58 22.99 -1.01
C TYR A 146 -24.30 22.23 -2.12
N ASP A 147 -25.38 21.57 -1.78
CA ASP A 147 -26.27 20.88 -2.71
C ASP A 147 -27.57 21.69 -2.86
N GLU A 148 -27.80 22.21 -4.07
CA GLU A 148 -28.94 23.08 -4.35
C GLU A 148 -30.28 22.32 -4.30
N GLU A 149 -30.30 21.02 -4.66
CA GLU A 149 -31.51 20.20 -4.64
C GLU A 149 -31.99 19.95 -3.20
N ARG A 150 -31.04 19.65 -2.30
CA ARG A 150 -31.35 19.42 -0.89
C ARG A 150 -31.42 20.71 -0.06
N GLY A 151 -30.77 21.79 -0.50
CA GLY A 151 -30.64 23.04 0.25
C GLY A 151 -29.76 22.94 1.49
N GLN A 152 -28.81 22.00 1.51
CA GLN A 152 -27.90 21.75 2.63
C GLN A 152 -26.49 21.50 2.12
N TYR A 153 -25.49 21.50 3.04
CA TYR A 153 -24.12 21.11 2.76
C TYR A 153 -23.91 19.64 3.11
N TYR A 154 -23.25 18.87 2.23
CA TYR A 154 -22.77 17.52 2.54
C TYR A 154 -21.28 17.54 2.86
N LEU A 155 -20.86 16.61 3.73
CA LEU A 155 -19.45 16.41 4.06
C LEU A 155 -18.76 15.58 2.97
N HIS A 156 -17.53 15.99 2.59
CA HIS A 156 -16.60 15.19 1.80
C HIS A 156 -15.17 15.38 2.32
N LEU A 157 -14.60 14.39 2.97
CA LEU A 157 -13.21 14.47 3.45
C LEU A 157 -12.19 14.36 2.31
N PHE A 158 -12.60 13.82 1.15
CA PHE A 158 -11.81 13.67 -0.07
C PHE A 158 -12.34 14.58 -1.20
N ALA A 159 -12.47 14.07 -2.42
CA ALA A 159 -13.00 14.87 -3.52
C ALA A 159 -14.49 15.24 -3.29
N LYS A 160 -14.95 16.33 -3.92
CA LYS A 160 -16.37 16.74 -3.89
C LYS A 160 -17.31 15.63 -4.38
N LYS A 161 -16.84 14.79 -5.30
CA LYS A 161 -17.56 13.64 -5.82
C LYS A 161 -17.53 12.41 -4.89
N GLN A 162 -17.02 12.56 -3.66
CA GLN A 162 -16.91 11.50 -2.66
C GLN A 162 -17.62 11.90 -1.35
N PRO A 163 -18.96 11.99 -1.32
CA PRO A 163 -19.71 12.34 -0.11
C PRO A 163 -19.53 11.29 0.99
N ASP A 164 -19.26 11.75 2.22
CA ASP A 164 -19.02 10.91 3.39
C ASP A 164 -20.31 10.25 3.88
N LEU A 165 -20.25 8.94 4.08
CA LEU A 165 -21.34 8.15 4.66
C LEU A 165 -21.53 8.46 6.15
N ASN A 166 -22.78 8.41 6.60
CA ASN A 166 -23.14 8.54 8.00
C ASN A 166 -23.16 7.17 8.69
N MET A 167 -22.04 6.74 9.23
CA MET A 167 -21.93 5.45 9.95
C MET A 167 -22.65 5.44 11.31
N ASP A 168 -23.08 6.59 11.84
CA ASP A 168 -23.94 6.63 13.02
C ASP A 168 -25.34 6.05 12.71
N ASN A 169 -25.75 6.07 11.44
CA ASN A 169 -26.96 5.42 10.98
C ASN A 169 -26.77 3.89 10.89
N PRO A 170 -27.51 3.09 11.69
CA PRO A 170 -27.38 1.64 11.66
C PRO A 170 -27.76 1.01 10.32
N LYS A 171 -28.63 1.64 9.52
CA LYS A 171 -28.98 1.14 8.18
C LYS A 171 -27.77 1.19 7.25
N VAL A 172 -26.93 2.22 7.32
CA VAL A 172 -25.70 2.30 6.54
C VAL A 172 -24.74 1.18 6.92
N ARG A 173 -24.62 0.85 8.21
CA ARG A 173 -23.78 -0.27 8.65
C ARG A 173 -24.33 -1.63 8.19
N GLU A 174 -25.67 -1.80 8.14
CA GLU A 174 -26.28 -3.01 7.56
C GLU A 174 -25.98 -3.14 6.07
N GLU A 175 -26.01 -2.03 5.31
CA GLU A 175 -25.61 -2.05 3.89
C GLU A 175 -24.15 -2.47 3.73
N VAL A 176 -23.23 -1.94 4.54
CA VAL A 176 -21.82 -2.35 4.53
C VAL A 176 -21.69 -3.85 4.81
N LYS A 177 -22.38 -4.37 5.83
CA LYS A 177 -22.38 -5.82 6.13
C LYS A 177 -22.96 -6.66 4.99
N SER A 178 -23.99 -6.14 4.30
CA SER A 178 -24.56 -6.77 3.10
C SER A 178 -23.57 -6.79 1.92
N ILE A 179 -22.79 -5.72 1.73
CA ILE A 179 -21.71 -5.68 0.73
C ILE A 179 -20.62 -6.71 1.06
N MET A 180 -20.19 -6.78 2.31
CA MET A 180 -19.18 -7.75 2.74
C MET A 180 -19.65 -9.19 2.47
N ARG A 181 -20.89 -9.54 2.88
CA ARG A 181 -21.45 -10.88 2.64
C ARG A 181 -21.56 -11.21 1.15
N PHE A 182 -21.99 -10.26 0.33
CA PHE A 182 -22.09 -10.47 -1.12
C PHE A 182 -20.76 -10.96 -1.73
N TRP A 183 -19.64 -10.32 -1.39
CA TRP A 183 -18.34 -10.71 -1.91
C TRP A 183 -17.79 -11.97 -1.25
N LEU A 184 -18.05 -12.18 0.04
CA LEU A 184 -17.64 -13.40 0.74
C LEU A 184 -18.42 -14.62 0.26
N ASP A 185 -19.71 -14.49 -0.02
CA ASP A 185 -20.54 -15.54 -0.64
C ASP A 185 -20.04 -15.92 -2.05
N MET A 186 -19.47 -14.95 -2.78
CA MET A 186 -18.83 -15.20 -4.07
C MET A 186 -17.50 -15.96 -3.95
N GLY A 187 -16.88 -15.96 -2.76
CA GLY A 187 -15.64 -16.67 -2.45
C GLY A 187 -14.42 -15.77 -2.26
N VAL A 188 -14.59 -14.45 -2.12
CA VAL A 188 -13.49 -13.54 -1.75
C VAL A 188 -12.99 -13.90 -0.36
N ASP A 189 -11.66 -13.86 -0.14
CA ASP A 189 -11.03 -14.32 1.10
C ASP A 189 -10.86 -13.23 2.16
N GLY A 190 -11.22 -11.99 1.86
CA GLY A 190 -11.11 -10.89 2.81
C GLY A 190 -11.08 -9.52 2.18
N PHE A 191 -10.80 -8.52 3.02
CA PHE A 191 -10.85 -7.11 2.63
C PHE A 191 -9.61 -6.32 3.07
N ARG A 192 -9.22 -5.37 2.21
CA ARG A 192 -8.46 -4.20 2.62
C ARG A 192 -9.47 -3.06 2.84
N GLU A 193 -9.50 -2.50 4.01
CA GLU A 193 -10.48 -1.50 4.41
C GLU A 193 -9.88 -0.10 4.28
N ASP A 194 -10.42 0.66 3.33
CA ASP A 194 -9.94 1.99 2.95
C ASP A 194 -10.23 3.03 4.04
N VAL A 195 -9.22 3.80 4.40
CA VAL A 195 -9.27 4.87 5.42
C VAL A 195 -10.19 4.57 6.61
N ILE A 196 -10.20 3.34 7.04
CA ILE A 196 -11.21 2.78 7.95
C ILE A 196 -11.27 3.49 9.31
N ASN A 197 -10.20 4.15 9.73
CA ASN A 197 -10.16 4.92 10.96
C ASN A 197 -10.88 6.30 10.86
N PHE A 198 -11.47 6.64 9.70
CA PHE A 198 -12.21 7.89 9.50
C PHE A 198 -13.74 7.72 9.54
N ILE A 199 -14.24 6.50 9.55
CA ILE A 199 -15.70 6.25 9.43
C ILE A 199 -16.53 6.76 10.60
N SER A 200 -15.95 6.96 11.78
CA SER A 200 -16.64 7.54 12.96
C SER A 200 -16.22 9.00 13.15
N LYS A 201 -17.17 9.91 13.13
CA LYS A 201 -16.95 11.34 13.36
C LYS A 201 -17.41 11.72 14.76
N LYS A 202 -16.84 12.79 15.31
CA LYS A 202 -17.27 13.32 16.62
C LYS A 202 -18.66 13.95 16.49
N GLU A 203 -19.55 13.63 17.41
CA GLU A 203 -20.89 14.21 17.49
C GLU A 203 -20.85 15.75 17.45
N GLY A 204 -21.84 16.37 16.78
CA GLY A 204 -21.93 17.81 16.61
C GLY A 204 -20.92 18.40 15.63
N LEU A 205 -19.95 17.64 15.14
CA LEU A 205 -18.95 18.05 14.14
C LEU A 205 -18.36 19.43 14.47
N PRO A 206 -17.59 19.58 15.57
CA PRO A 206 -17.09 20.88 16.02
C PRO A 206 -16.10 21.48 15.01
N ASN A 207 -15.88 22.79 15.08
CA ASN A 207 -14.89 23.46 14.25
C ASN A 207 -13.50 22.84 14.44
N GLY A 208 -12.79 22.71 13.33
CA GLY A 208 -11.42 22.23 13.30
C GLY A 208 -10.42 23.22 13.88
N LEU A 209 -9.22 22.73 14.19
CA LEU A 209 -8.13 23.51 14.78
C LEU A 209 -7.47 24.40 13.72
N PRO A 210 -7.56 25.73 13.81
CA PRO A 210 -7.12 26.63 12.73
C PRO A 210 -5.60 26.58 12.45
N PHE A 211 -4.81 26.06 13.39
CA PHE A 211 -3.35 25.89 13.25
C PHE A 211 -2.94 24.58 12.58
N LEU A 212 -3.89 23.76 12.13
CA LEU A 212 -3.64 22.51 11.39
C LEU A 212 -4.20 22.62 9.96
N PRO A 213 -3.58 23.39 9.07
CA PRO A 213 -4.09 23.56 7.71
C PRO A 213 -4.14 22.22 6.96
N ALA A 214 -5.15 22.04 6.12
CA ALA A 214 -5.48 20.84 5.35
C ALA A 214 -5.91 19.61 6.16
N VAL A 215 -5.67 19.60 7.48
CA VAL A 215 -6.08 18.51 8.40
C VAL A 215 -6.70 19.05 9.68
N ASN A 216 -7.27 20.24 9.61
CA ASN A 216 -7.82 20.93 10.79
C ASN A 216 -8.97 20.17 11.47
N GLY A 217 -9.76 19.40 10.71
CA GLY A 217 -10.83 18.55 11.22
C GLY A 217 -10.37 17.18 11.73
N MET A 218 -9.11 16.79 11.47
CA MET A 218 -8.59 15.46 11.77
C MET A 218 -8.82 14.99 13.22
N PRO A 219 -8.67 15.82 14.27
CA PRO A 219 -8.97 15.41 15.64
C PRO A 219 -10.41 14.96 15.90
N TYR A 220 -11.32 15.22 14.96
CA TYR A 220 -12.75 14.97 15.11
C TYR A 220 -13.29 13.89 14.16
N TYR A 221 -12.53 13.52 13.11
CA TYR A 221 -12.93 12.43 12.21
C TYR A 221 -11.97 11.24 12.24
N LYS A 222 -10.80 11.36 12.85
CA LYS A 222 -9.85 10.25 12.97
C LYS A 222 -10.05 9.52 14.30
N ASP A 223 -10.18 8.19 14.27
CA ASP A 223 -10.37 7.34 15.44
C ASP A 223 -11.54 7.87 16.32
N GLY A 224 -12.67 8.21 15.71
CA GLY A 224 -13.81 8.81 16.39
C GLY A 224 -14.47 7.93 17.45
N PRO A 225 -15.43 8.44 18.22
CA PRO A 225 -15.88 7.81 19.46
C PRO A 225 -16.48 6.42 19.29
N HIS A 226 -17.17 6.14 18.18
CA HIS A 226 -17.86 4.87 17.94
C HIS A 226 -17.12 3.92 17.02
N ILE A 227 -15.87 4.25 16.62
CA ILE A 227 -15.12 3.48 15.63
C ILE A 227 -15.01 1.99 15.98
N HIS A 228 -14.73 1.66 17.23
CA HIS A 228 -14.57 0.27 17.65
C HIS A 228 -15.88 -0.50 17.74
N GLU A 229 -17.00 0.18 17.93
CA GLU A 229 -18.34 -0.40 17.89
C GLU A 229 -18.69 -0.82 16.45
N TYR A 230 -18.47 0.08 15.48
CA TYR A 230 -18.72 -0.20 14.05
C TYR A 230 -17.81 -1.29 13.53
N MET A 231 -16.53 -1.23 13.86
CA MET A 231 -15.56 -2.24 13.48
C MET A 231 -15.87 -3.62 14.08
N ALA A 232 -16.45 -3.67 15.27
CA ALA A 232 -16.88 -4.94 15.88
C ALA A 232 -18.07 -5.58 15.11
N GLU A 233 -18.95 -4.77 14.52
CA GLU A 233 -20.02 -5.28 13.67
C GLU A 233 -19.46 -5.89 12.37
N PHE A 234 -18.47 -5.23 11.73
CA PHE A 234 -17.83 -5.74 10.51
C PHE A 234 -16.99 -6.99 10.80
N ARG A 235 -16.30 -7.02 11.95
CA ARG A 235 -15.55 -8.21 12.39
C ARG A 235 -16.43 -9.45 12.53
N LYS A 236 -17.64 -9.31 13.06
CA LYS A 236 -18.59 -10.43 13.17
C LYS A 236 -18.92 -11.06 11.82
N VAL A 237 -19.10 -10.23 10.77
CA VAL A 237 -19.29 -10.76 9.41
C VAL A 237 -18.07 -11.58 8.97
N CYS A 238 -16.86 -11.07 9.19
CA CYS A 238 -15.65 -11.81 8.85
C CYS A 238 -15.49 -13.12 9.64
N GLU A 239 -15.96 -13.17 10.88
CA GLU A 239 -15.96 -14.40 11.69
C GLU A 239 -16.93 -15.45 11.16
N GLU A 240 -18.03 -15.06 10.51
CA GLU A 240 -18.97 -15.97 9.83
C GLU A 240 -18.28 -16.74 8.68
N TYR A 241 -17.27 -16.14 8.02
CA TYR A 241 -16.62 -16.64 6.80
C TYR A 241 -15.14 -17.02 6.95
N ASP A 242 -14.55 -16.88 8.14
CA ASP A 242 -13.09 -17.04 8.36
C ASP A 242 -12.28 -16.10 7.43
N CYS A 243 -12.76 -14.88 7.19
CA CYS A 243 -12.15 -13.93 6.30
C CYS A 243 -11.05 -13.09 6.96
N PHE A 244 -10.18 -12.52 6.15
CA PHE A 244 -9.06 -11.68 6.53
C PHE A 244 -9.39 -10.19 6.40
N GLN A 245 -8.94 -9.38 7.36
CA GLN A 245 -9.13 -7.93 7.35
C GLN A 245 -7.81 -7.18 7.57
N VAL A 246 -7.46 -6.32 6.62
CA VAL A 246 -6.36 -5.37 6.77
C VAL A 246 -6.86 -3.94 6.61
N GLY A 247 -6.73 -3.13 7.66
CA GLY A 247 -7.18 -1.73 7.64
C GLY A 247 -6.11 -0.79 7.12
N GLU A 248 -6.52 0.20 6.35
CA GLU A 248 -5.69 1.37 6.09
C GLU A 248 -5.94 2.42 7.17
N GLY A 249 -4.87 2.83 7.87
CA GLY A 249 -4.94 3.78 8.96
C GLY A 249 -4.11 5.04 8.73
N PRO A 250 -4.55 5.99 7.89
CA PRO A 250 -3.86 7.26 7.75
C PRO A 250 -3.67 7.96 9.10
N MET A 251 -2.48 8.52 9.31
CA MET A 251 -2.13 9.27 10.55
C MET A 251 -2.30 8.46 11.85
N THR A 252 -2.44 7.14 11.76
CA THR A 252 -2.56 6.26 12.94
C THR A 252 -1.27 6.19 13.73
N THR A 253 -1.38 6.25 15.05
CA THR A 253 -0.28 6.01 15.96
C THR A 253 -0.24 4.55 16.39
N VAL A 254 0.92 4.07 16.87
CA VAL A 254 0.99 2.73 17.48
C VAL A 254 -0.08 2.54 18.55
N ARG A 255 -0.31 3.56 19.40
CA ARG A 255 -1.31 3.49 20.48
C ARG A 255 -2.73 3.30 19.95
N SER A 256 -3.12 4.02 18.89
CA SER A 256 -4.46 3.84 18.30
C SER A 256 -4.55 2.53 17.52
N ALA A 257 -3.53 2.15 16.75
CA ALA A 257 -3.51 0.88 16.03
C ALA A 257 -3.69 -0.34 16.94
N MET A 258 -3.04 -0.33 18.11
CA MET A 258 -3.16 -1.43 19.08
C MET A 258 -4.59 -1.70 19.52
N LYS A 259 -5.49 -0.71 19.52
CA LYS A 259 -6.90 -0.90 19.84
C LYS A 259 -7.66 -1.69 18.76
N TYR A 260 -7.28 -1.53 17.48
CA TYR A 260 -7.85 -2.33 16.37
C TYR A 260 -7.26 -3.74 16.32
N LEU A 261 -6.02 -3.92 16.77
CA LEU A 261 -5.23 -5.13 16.56
C LEU A 261 -5.20 -6.07 17.77
N THR A 262 -5.57 -5.60 18.95
CA THR A 262 -5.44 -6.39 20.20
C THR A 262 -6.57 -6.11 21.19
N GLY A 263 -6.71 -7.01 22.19
CA GLY A 263 -7.65 -6.83 23.29
C GLY A 263 -9.11 -7.00 22.91
N PRO A 264 -10.04 -6.51 23.73
CA PRO A 264 -11.47 -6.71 23.54
C PRO A 264 -12.05 -5.94 22.34
N THR A 265 -11.34 -4.94 21.84
CA THR A 265 -11.73 -4.14 20.66
C THR A 265 -11.02 -4.59 19.38
N LYS A 266 -10.34 -5.75 19.40
CA LYS A 266 -9.69 -6.29 18.20
C LYS A 266 -10.73 -6.50 17.11
N SER A 267 -10.51 -5.84 15.97
CA SER A 267 -11.38 -5.89 14.80
C SER A 267 -10.62 -6.12 13.49
N LEU A 268 -9.32 -5.87 13.48
CA LEU A 268 -8.45 -6.08 12.31
C LEU A 268 -7.38 -7.13 12.59
N ASP A 269 -6.95 -7.83 11.55
CA ASP A 269 -5.83 -8.76 11.63
C ASP A 269 -4.48 -8.04 11.51
N MET A 270 -4.43 -6.97 10.73
CA MET A 270 -3.28 -6.06 10.61
C MET A 270 -3.71 -4.68 10.11
N MET A 271 -2.78 -3.73 10.12
CA MET A 271 -3.04 -2.35 9.66
C MET A 271 -1.82 -1.81 8.91
N PHE A 272 -2.07 -1.12 7.80
CA PHE A 272 -1.05 -0.33 7.11
C PHE A 272 -0.73 0.94 7.88
N SER A 273 0.56 1.19 8.10
CA SER A 273 1.07 2.43 8.69
C SER A 273 1.81 3.26 7.65
N PHE A 274 1.76 4.59 7.77
CA PHE A 274 2.34 5.52 6.81
C PHE A 274 3.68 6.12 7.27
N ASP A 275 4.09 5.89 8.50
CA ASP A 275 5.27 6.53 9.11
C ASP A 275 6.53 6.43 8.25
N HIS A 276 6.79 5.27 7.64
CA HIS A 276 7.99 5.03 6.82
C HIS A 276 7.90 5.70 5.45
N MET A 277 6.68 5.88 4.92
CA MET A 277 6.45 6.60 3.67
C MET A 277 6.60 8.12 3.84
N MET A 278 6.55 8.62 5.07
CA MET A 278 6.77 10.03 5.42
C MET A 278 8.23 10.36 5.78
N ALA A 279 9.17 9.42 5.59
CA ALA A 279 10.57 9.60 6.02
C ALA A 279 11.30 10.75 5.32
N ASP A 280 10.93 11.07 4.10
CA ASP A 280 11.46 12.18 3.28
C ASP A 280 10.48 13.36 3.15
N CYS A 281 9.37 13.34 3.88
CA CYS A 281 8.34 14.37 3.80
C CYS A 281 8.40 15.37 4.95
N LEU A 282 7.83 16.55 4.72
CA LEU A 282 7.59 17.58 5.71
C LEU A 282 6.11 17.98 5.69
N TYR A 283 5.35 17.54 6.68
CA TYR A 283 3.90 17.75 6.87
C TYR A 283 3.00 17.04 5.85
N THR A 284 3.33 17.11 4.56
CA THR A 284 2.56 16.50 3.48
C THR A 284 3.49 15.76 2.51
N GLU A 285 2.95 14.83 1.74
CA GLU A 285 3.69 14.07 0.72
C GLU A 285 4.13 14.93 -0.48
N TYR A 286 3.67 16.17 -0.59
CA TYR A 286 4.05 17.11 -1.64
C TYR A 286 5.21 18.03 -1.27
N VAL A 287 5.71 17.95 -0.03
CA VAL A 287 6.86 18.74 0.42
C VAL A 287 7.98 17.80 0.83
N HIS A 288 8.83 17.46 -0.13
CA HIS A 288 9.96 16.57 0.08
C HIS A 288 11.19 17.25 0.64
N ARG A 289 11.94 16.49 1.42
CA ARG A 289 13.31 16.76 1.89
C ARG A 289 14.24 15.64 1.44
N PRO A 290 15.56 15.84 1.41
CA PRO A 290 16.48 14.76 1.16
C PRO A 290 16.20 13.57 2.08
N PHE A 291 16.14 12.37 1.50
CA PHE A 291 15.94 11.13 2.25
C PHE A 291 17.00 10.97 3.34
N LYS A 292 16.57 10.58 4.53
CA LYS A 292 17.43 10.30 5.68
C LYS A 292 17.12 8.92 6.23
N LEU A 293 18.03 7.98 6.03
CA LEU A 293 17.86 6.59 6.42
C LEU A 293 17.42 6.41 7.87
N TYR A 294 17.96 7.20 8.81
CA TYR A 294 17.59 7.08 10.22
C TYR A 294 16.10 7.32 10.50
N LYS A 295 15.43 8.17 9.68
CA LYS A 295 13.97 8.37 9.81
C LYS A 295 13.19 7.15 9.33
N TYR A 296 13.58 6.58 8.20
CA TYR A 296 13.00 5.36 7.64
C TYR A 296 13.15 4.18 8.63
N LYS A 297 14.38 3.93 9.11
CA LYS A 297 14.67 2.89 10.11
C LYS A 297 13.84 3.08 11.38
N ARG A 298 13.82 4.30 11.91
CA ARG A 298 13.06 4.64 13.12
C ARG A 298 11.56 4.36 12.94
N ALA A 299 11.01 4.69 11.78
CA ALA A 299 9.60 4.43 11.47
C ALA A 299 9.32 2.92 11.47
N LEU A 300 10.11 2.13 10.73
CA LEU A 300 9.95 0.67 10.68
C LEU A 300 10.15 0.04 12.06
N SER A 301 11.24 0.37 12.75
CA SER A 301 11.57 -0.21 14.07
C SER A 301 10.53 0.11 15.13
N LYS A 302 9.96 1.32 15.11
CA LYS A 302 8.86 1.72 15.99
C LYS A 302 7.69 0.73 15.93
N TRP A 303 7.26 0.36 14.71
CA TRP A 303 6.17 -0.58 14.51
C TRP A 303 6.59 -2.02 14.80
N GLN A 304 7.80 -2.43 14.41
CA GLN A 304 8.32 -3.76 14.72
C GLN A 304 8.37 -4.02 16.23
N TYR A 305 8.93 -3.11 17.02
CA TYR A 305 8.98 -3.26 18.48
C TYR A 305 7.62 -3.20 19.15
N ALA A 306 6.73 -2.35 18.64
CA ALA A 306 5.42 -2.18 19.26
C ALA A 306 4.51 -3.39 19.07
N LEU A 307 4.54 -4.01 17.87
CA LEU A 307 3.66 -5.11 17.52
C LEU A 307 4.25 -6.48 17.88
N GLN A 308 5.57 -6.59 18.05
CA GLN A 308 6.24 -7.86 18.34
C GLN A 308 5.63 -8.58 19.55
N GLY A 309 5.18 -9.83 19.31
CA GLY A 309 4.55 -10.67 20.34
C GLY A 309 3.14 -10.25 20.76
N LYS A 310 2.55 -9.24 20.15
CA LYS A 310 1.22 -8.69 20.50
C LYS A 310 0.27 -8.64 19.33
N ALA A 311 0.75 -8.23 18.15
CA ALA A 311 -0.05 -8.04 16.95
C ALA A 311 0.78 -8.32 15.70
N TRP A 312 0.18 -8.13 14.52
CA TRP A 312 0.81 -8.41 13.24
C TRP A 312 0.88 -7.16 12.37
N ASN A 313 1.92 -7.02 11.56
CA ASN A 313 2.17 -5.84 10.74
C ASN A 313 1.82 -6.08 9.28
N ALA A 314 1.25 -5.10 8.60
CA ALA A 314 1.20 -5.04 7.14
C ALA A 314 2.45 -4.33 6.64
N LEU A 315 3.25 -5.02 5.82
CA LEU A 315 4.53 -4.51 5.33
C LEU A 315 4.38 -4.09 3.86
N TYR A 316 4.73 -2.86 3.55
CA TYR A 316 4.81 -2.37 2.17
C TYR A 316 5.85 -1.27 2.06
N ILE A 317 6.29 -0.96 0.86
CA ILE A 317 7.16 0.18 0.54
C ILE A 317 6.67 0.93 -0.69
N GLU A 318 5.62 0.44 -1.35
CA GLU A 318 5.02 1.01 -2.55
C GLU A 318 3.55 0.57 -2.63
N ASN A 319 2.67 1.42 -3.11
CA ASN A 319 1.28 1.13 -3.47
C ASN A 319 0.80 2.13 -4.53
N HIS A 320 -0.49 2.11 -4.85
CA HIS A 320 -1.11 2.98 -5.86
C HIS A 320 -1.23 4.47 -5.45
N ASP A 321 -0.96 4.80 -4.17
CA ASP A 321 -1.07 6.16 -3.62
C ASP A 321 0.28 6.83 -3.37
N HIS A 322 1.38 6.13 -3.63
CA HIS A 322 2.72 6.66 -3.45
C HIS A 322 3.52 6.59 -4.75
N PRO A 323 4.41 7.56 -5.02
CA PRO A 323 5.34 7.45 -6.14
C PRO A 323 6.26 6.23 -5.98
N ARG A 324 6.84 5.76 -7.10
CA ARG A 324 7.69 4.56 -7.14
C ARG A 324 8.88 4.67 -6.21
N ILE A 325 9.04 3.65 -5.37
CA ILE A 325 10.04 3.67 -4.28
C ILE A 325 11.48 3.74 -4.79
N ILE A 326 11.75 3.16 -5.96
CA ILE A 326 13.09 3.19 -6.56
C ILE A 326 13.53 4.61 -6.91
N SER A 327 12.59 5.46 -7.33
CA SER A 327 12.84 6.88 -7.62
C SER A 327 12.91 7.73 -6.36
N ARG A 328 12.38 7.24 -5.23
CA ARG A 328 12.23 7.98 -3.99
C ARG A 328 13.30 7.65 -2.97
N TYR A 329 13.49 6.38 -2.63
CA TYR A 329 14.46 5.90 -1.63
C TYR A 329 15.59 5.07 -2.23
N GLY A 330 15.47 4.67 -3.49
CA GLY A 330 16.47 3.95 -4.25
C GLY A 330 17.29 4.84 -5.18
N SER A 331 17.66 4.28 -6.31
CA SER A 331 18.43 4.96 -7.35
C SER A 331 18.12 4.38 -8.73
N GLU A 332 17.61 5.21 -9.64
CA GLU A 332 17.38 4.79 -11.01
C GLU A 332 18.68 4.44 -11.75
N ARG A 333 19.83 5.02 -11.35
CA ARG A 333 21.16 4.70 -11.88
C ARG A 333 21.67 3.33 -11.39
N PHE A 334 21.44 3.00 -10.12
CA PHE A 334 21.75 1.71 -9.51
C PHE A 334 20.45 0.91 -9.32
N ARG A 335 19.65 0.80 -10.40
CA ARG A 335 18.29 0.26 -10.36
C ARG A 335 18.25 -1.14 -9.77
N ARG A 336 19.07 -2.05 -10.28
CA ARG A 336 19.11 -3.43 -9.83
C ARG A 336 19.51 -3.51 -8.35
N GLU A 337 20.63 -2.90 -7.99
CA GLU A 337 21.19 -2.94 -6.64
C GLU A 337 20.24 -2.30 -5.63
N SER A 338 19.74 -1.09 -5.94
CA SER A 338 18.86 -0.40 -5.01
C SER A 338 17.45 -1.03 -4.94
N GLY A 339 16.91 -1.54 -6.05
CA GLY A 339 15.61 -2.23 -6.06
C GLY A 339 15.64 -3.53 -5.25
N THR A 340 16.70 -4.31 -5.37
CA THR A 340 16.89 -5.54 -4.61
C THR A 340 17.22 -5.27 -3.13
N MET A 341 18.01 -4.23 -2.82
CA MET A 341 18.26 -3.79 -1.46
C MET A 341 16.97 -3.32 -0.76
N LEU A 342 16.14 -2.54 -1.45
CA LEU A 342 14.82 -2.12 -0.94
C LEU A 342 13.93 -3.33 -0.65
N ALA A 343 13.92 -4.36 -1.52
CA ALA A 343 13.20 -5.60 -1.27
C ALA A 343 13.67 -6.28 0.04
N VAL A 344 14.98 -6.41 0.26
CA VAL A 344 15.55 -7.00 1.48
C VAL A 344 15.19 -6.18 2.71
N SER A 345 15.17 -4.86 2.61
CA SER A 345 14.94 -3.96 3.74
C SER A 345 13.58 -4.16 4.43
N PHE A 346 12.55 -4.63 3.69
CA PHE A 346 11.21 -4.81 4.26
C PHE A 346 10.70 -6.26 4.24
N LEU A 347 11.03 -7.07 3.22
CA LEU A 347 10.51 -8.44 3.10
C LEU A 347 10.85 -9.35 4.30
N PHE A 348 11.94 -9.10 4.99
CA PHE A 348 12.37 -9.92 6.13
C PHE A 348 11.98 -9.35 7.50
N LEU A 349 11.24 -8.24 7.55
CA LEU A 349 10.61 -7.75 8.78
C LEU A 349 9.46 -8.68 9.22
N GLN A 350 9.03 -8.57 10.49
CA GLN A 350 7.85 -9.29 10.99
C GLN A 350 6.58 -8.62 10.48
N GLY A 351 5.75 -9.37 9.77
CA GLY A 351 4.51 -8.89 9.17
C GLY A 351 4.23 -9.59 7.84
N THR A 352 3.11 -9.30 7.22
CA THR A 352 2.72 -9.81 5.91
C THR A 352 3.12 -8.80 4.83
N PRO A 353 4.00 -9.16 3.87
CA PRO A 353 4.39 -8.26 2.79
C PRO A 353 3.29 -8.08 1.75
N PHE A 354 3.12 -6.84 1.31
CA PHE A 354 2.33 -6.45 0.14
C PHE A 354 3.27 -5.85 -0.91
N ILE A 355 3.25 -6.41 -2.11
CA ILE A 355 4.09 -6.01 -3.24
C ILE A 355 3.18 -5.38 -4.28
N TYR A 356 3.47 -4.14 -4.66
CA TYR A 356 2.68 -3.44 -5.67
C TYR A 356 3.12 -3.82 -7.09
N GLN A 357 2.16 -3.90 -8.02
CA GLN A 357 2.45 -4.18 -9.44
C GLN A 357 3.56 -3.31 -10.00
N GLY A 358 4.57 -3.93 -10.61
CA GLY A 358 5.73 -3.26 -11.18
C GLY A 358 6.86 -2.94 -10.19
N GLN A 359 6.62 -3.09 -8.88
CA GLN A 359 7.67 -2.97 -7.86
C GLN A 359 8.73 -4.06 -8.05
N GLU A 360 8.32 -5.27 -8.39
CA GLU A 360 9.15 -6.46 -8.59
C GLU A 360 10.09 -6.36 -9.80
N ILE A 361 9.83 -5.41 -10.71
CA ILE A 361 10.73 -5.13 -11.86
C ILE A 361 11.44 -3.77 -11.74
N GLY A 362 11.20 -3.04 -10.63
CA GLY A 362 11.81 -1.75 -10.38
C GLY A 362 11.31 -0.65 -11.32
N MET A 363 10.00 -0.57 -11.57
CA MET A 363 9.40 0.56 -12.28
C MET A 363 9.69 1.86 -11.54
N SER A 364 9.92 2.94 -12.27
CA SER A 364 10.28 4.26 -11.76
C SER A 364 9.21 5.31 -12.03
N ASN A 365 9.35 6.47 -11.42
CA ASN A 365 8.47 7.61 -11.66
C ASN A 365 8.46 8.00 -13.13
N ILE A 366 7.30 8.47 -13.62
CA ILE A 366 7.18 9.15 -14.90
C ILE A 366 7.36 10.66 -14.72
N ARG A 367 7.90 11.33 -15.73
CA ARG A 367 8.06 12.79 -15.76
C ARG A 367 7.33 13.35 -16.96
N LEU A 368 6.13 13.86 -16.74
CA LEU A 368 5.30 14.44 -17.78
C LEU A 368 5.64 15.92 -18.00
N ARG A 369 5.31 16.45 -19.18
CA ARG A 369 5.75 17.80 -19.60
C ARG A 369 4.91 18.91 -19.01
N SER A 370 3.63 18.67 -18.79
CA SER A 370 2.66 19.62 -18.25
C SER A 370 1.89 19.03 -17.07
N ILE A 371 1.34 19.87 -16.22
CA ILE A 371 0.37 19.45 -15.21
C ILE A 371 -0.92 18.89 -15.84
N ASP A 372 -1.25 19.33 -17.03
CA ASP A 372 -2.43 18.89 -17.77
C ASP A 372 -2.31 17.43 -18.24
N ASP A 373 -1.07 16.90 -18.33
CA ASP A 373 -0.80 15.49 -18.66
C ASP A 373 -1.01 14.56 -17.46
N TYR A 374 -1.10 15.09 -16.23
CA TYR A 374 -1.39 14.31 -15.02
C TYR A 374 -2.89 14.12 -14.85
N GLU A 375 -3.28 12.99 -14.28
CA GLU A 375 -4.68 12.66 -14.02
C GLU A 375 -5.05 12.76 -12.54
N ASP A 376 -4.10 12.57 -11.65
CA ASP A 376 -4.31 12.61 -10.19
C ASP A 376 -4.82 13.98 -9.71
N VAL A 377 -6.04 13.99 -9.17
CA VAL A 377 -6.73 15.17 -8.61
C VAL A 377 -5.85 15.87 -7.56
N SER A 378 -5.23 15.08 -6.67
CA SER A 378 -4.39 15.61 -5.60
C SER A 378 -3.13 16.30 -6.15
N SER A 379 -2.53 15.76 -7.21
CA SER A 379 -1.39 16.39 -7.91
C SER A 379 -1.77 17.71 -8.57
N LYS A 380 -2.90 17.75 -9.29
CA LYS A 380 -3.42 18.97 -9.92
C LYS A 380 -3.69 20.07 -8.89
N GLU A 381 -4.30 19.72 -7.77
CA GLU A 381 -4.61 20.65 -6.70
C GLU A 381 -3.35 21.17 -5.99
N ASN A 382 -2.41 20.30 -5.65
CA ASN A 382 -1.15 20.72 -5.04
C ASN A 382 -0.31 21.60 -5.96
N TYR A 383 -0.35 21.34 -7.27
CA TYR A 383 0.28 22.22 -8.25
C TYR A 383 -0.33 23.63 -8.22
N ARG A 384 -1.64 23.77 -8.00
CA ARG A 384 -2.36 25.05 -7.91
C ARG A 384 -2.11 25.78 -6.59
N LYS A 385 -2.12 25.09 -5.46
CA LYS A 385 -2.01 25.69 -4.09
C LYS A 385 -0.71 26.46 -3.84
N TYR A 386 0.40 26.05 -4.41
CA TYR A 386 1.71 26.66 -4.15
C TYR A 386 2.02 27.87 -5.04
N HIS A 387 1.02 28.76 -5.25
CA HIS A 387 1.07 29.88 -6.19
C HIS A 387 2.07 31.00 -5.88
N LEU A 388 2.39 31.27 -4.62
CA LEU A 388 2.86 32.60 -4.27
C LEU A 388 4.38 32.79 -4.31
N LYS A 389 5.21 31.77 -4.44
CA LYS A 389 6.69 31.92 -4.41
C LYS A 389 7.48 30.95 -5.31
N ASP A 390 6.83 30.09 -6.09
CA ASP A 390 7.50 29.09 -6.92
C ASP A 390 7.27 29.28 -8.40
N THR A 391 8.33 29.08 -9.19
CA THR A 391 8.21 28.99 -10.64
C THR A 391 7.41 27.76 -11.06
N LEU A 392 6.76 27.82 -12.23
CA LEU A 392 6.02 26.67 -12.80
C LEU A 392 6.90 25.41 -12.88
N GLU A 393 8.17 25.58 -13.25
CA GLU A 393 9.15 24.48 -13.32
C GLU A 393 9.38 23.82 -11.94
N ARG A 394 9.53 24.60 -10.88
CA ARG A 394 9.71 24.06 -9.52
C ARG A 394 8.47 23.33 -9.03
N ARG A 395 7.28 23.82 -9.38
CA ARG A 395 6.01 23.13 -9.06
C ARG A 395 5.94 21.79 -9.77
N LEU A 396 6.19 21.77 -11.08
CA LEU A 396 6.18 20.54 -11.86
C LEU A 396 7.23 19.53 -11.35
N LYS A 397 8.41 20.01 -10.97
CA LYS A 397 9.45 19.16 -10.37
C LYS A 397 9.00 18.52 -9.06
N ARG A 398 8.19 19.19 -8.23
CA ARG A 398 7.59 18.55 -7.04
C ARG A 398 6.60 17.45 -7.43
N ILE A 399 5.73 17.72 -8.41
CA ILE A 399 4.78 16.73 -8.90
C ILE A 399 5.51 15.49 -9.47
N HIS A 400 6.61 15.64 -10.20
CA HIS A 400 7.44 14.52 -10.65
C HIS A 400 7.92 13.61 -9.51
N ILE A 401 8.08 14.14 -8.31
CA ILE A 401 8.54 13.36 -7.14
C ILE A 401 7.38 12.76 -6.37
N SER A 402 6.22 13.43 -6.31
CA SER A 402 5.14 13.14 -5.37
C SER A 402 3.87 12.58 -5.99
N SER A 403 3.68 12.70 -7.33
CA SER A 403 2.42 12.28 -7.95
C SER A 403 2.17 10.78 -7.85
N ARG A 404 0.93 10.43 -7.46
CA ARG A 404 0.38 9.06 -7.49
C ARG A 404 0.36 8.49 -8.92
N ASP A 405 0.27 9.32 -9.95
CA ASP A 405 0.28 8.90 -11.36
C ASP A 405 1.54 8.12 -11.73
N SER A 406 2.66 8.35 -11.04
CA SER A 406 3.88 7.56 -11.22
C SER A 406 3.68 6.07 -10.91
N ALA A 407 2.86 5.75 -9.92
CA ALA A 407 2.49 4.37 -9.60
C ALA A 407 1.37 3.82 -10.52
N ARG A 408 0.65 4.70 -11.23
CA ARG A 408 -0.52 4.38 -12.06
C ARG A 408 -0.19 4.24 -13.55
N THR A 409 1.08 4.33 -13.94
CA THR A 409 1.51 4.02 -15.32
C THR A 409 1.28 2.55 -15.64
N PRO A 410 0.96 2.19 -16.90
CA PRO A 410 0.83 0.80 -17.35
C PRO A 410 2.04 -0.06 -16.98
N VAL A 411 1.80 -1.28 -16.51
CA VAL A 411 2.84 -2.24 -16.21
C VAL A 411 3.62 -2.60 -17.48
N GLN A 412 4.95 -2.66 -17.35
CA GLN A 412 5.87 -2.87 -18.45
C GLN A 412 6.13 -4.38 -18.62
N TRP A 413 5.32 -5.04 -19.47
CA TRP A 413 5.40 -6.49 -19.68
C TRP A 413 6.55 -6.86 -20.61
N ASP A 414 6.79 -6.10 -21.69
CA ASP A 414 7.86 -6.35 -22.65
C ASP A 414 8.32 -5.07 -23.35
N GLY A 415 9.25 -5.20 -24.30
CA GLY A 415 9.79 -4.09 -25.10
C GLY A 415 8.96 -3.74 -26.36
N SER A 416 7.79 -4.34 -26.57
CA SER A 416 6.93 -4.02 -27.71
C SER A 416 6.17 -2.70 -27.51
N ALA A 417 5.40 -2.30 -28.53
CA ALA A 417 4.56 -1.10 -28.45
C ALA A 417 3.72 -1.11 -27.16
N TYR A 418 3.59 0.06 -26.54
CA TYR A 418 2.88 0.25 -25.27
C TYR A 418 3.35 -0.68 -24.13
N ALA A 419 4.62 -1.07 -24.18
CA ALA A 419 5.24 -1.95 -23.19
C ALA A 419 4.58 -3.34 -23.07
N GLY A 420 3.94 -3.85 -24.10
CA GLY A 420 3.16 -5.08 -24.05
C GLY A 420 1.92 -5.02 -23.14
N PHE A 421 1.58 -3.85 -22.64
CA PHE A 421 0.39 -3.65 -21.81
C PHE A 421 -0.90 -3.81 -22.62
N SER A 422 -0.96 -3.20 -23.81
CA SER A 422 -2.13 -3.16 -24.71
C SER A 422 -1.71 -3.26 -26.16
N SER A 423 -2.64 -3.67 -27.03
CA SER A 423 -2.53 -3.57 -28.49
C SER A 423 -2.93 -2.19 -29.04
N LYS A 424 -3.59 -1.35 -28.23
CA LYS A 424 -4.00 0.02 -28.54
C LYS A 424 -3.32 1.03 -27.60
N LYS A 425 -3.47 2.32 -27.91
CA LYS A 425 -2.97 3.39 -27.05
C LYS A 425 -3.57 3.26 -25.64
N PRO A 426 -2.75 3.11 -24.60
CA PRO A 426 -3.23 3.02 -23.21
C PRO A 426 -3.94 4.30 -22.76
N TRP A 427 -4.82 4.15 -21.79
CA TRP A 427 -5.56 5.24 -21.13
C TRP A 427 -4.63 6.30 -20.50
N PHE A 428 -3.42 5.89 -20.11
CA PHE A 428 -2.40 6.75 -19.53
C PHE A 428 -1.02 6.51 -20.16
N PHE A 429 -0.08 7.41 -19.91
CA PHE A 429 1.27 7.35 -20.48
C PHE A 429 2.05 6.13 -19.99
N VAL A 430 2.69 5.43 -20.92
CA VAL A 430 3.69 4.39 -20.61
C VAL A 430 5.01 5.08 -20.27
N ASN A 431 5.68 4.60 -19.22
CA ASN A 431 7.01 5.11 -18.87
C ASN A 431 8.01 4.80 -20.01
N PRO A 432 8.70 5.80 -20.56
CA PRO A 432 9.54 5.62 -21.76
C PRO A 432 10.72 4.66 -21.57
N ASN A 433 11.03 4.26 -20.35
CA ASN A 433 12.10 3.32 -20.06
C ASN A 433 11.70 1.83 -20.25
N TYR A 434 10.50 1.53 -20.76
CA TYR A 434 9.98 0.16 -20.87
C TYR A 434 10.85 -0.78 -21.74
N ASN A 435 11.63 -0.25 -22.68
CA ASN A 435 12.58 -1.07 -23.45
C ASN A 435 13.69 -1.69 -22.57
N ALA A 436 14.08 -1.01 -21.49
CA ALA A 436 15.10 -1.47 -20.56
C ALA A 436 14.53 -2.09 -19.28
N VAL A 437 13.33 -1.70 -18.90
CA VAL A 437 12.67 -2.12 -17.65
C VAL A 437 11.36 -2.80 -18.01
N ASN A 438 11.35 -4.11 -18.10
CA ASN A 438 10.14 -4.88 -18.37
C ASN A 438 10.26 -6.33 -17.87
N VAL A 439 9.11 -6.99 -17.73
CA VAL A 439 9.03 -8.37 -17.24
C VAL A 439 9.79 -9.34 -18.14
N ALA A 440 9.54 -9.30 -19.46
CA ALA A 440 10.12 -10.28 -20.40
C ALA A 440 11.65 -10.26 -20.46
N ALA A 441 12.26 -9.09 -20.33
CA ALA A 441 13.71 -8.97 -20.25
C ALA A 441 14.24 -9.51 -18.91
N GLN A 442 13.55 -9.19 -17.80
CA GLN A 442 13.98 -9.61 -16.47
C GLN A 442 13.73 -11.09 -16.17
N GLU A 443 12.77 -11.73 -16.83
CA GLU A 443 12.59 -13.19 -16.77
C GLU A 443 13.85 -13.94 -17.23
N LYS A 444 14.51 -13.43 -18.25
CA LYS A 444 15.70 -14.03 -18.86
C LYS A 444 17.00 -13.77 -18.09
N ASP A 445 17.01 -12.74 -17.23
CA ASP A 445 18.20 -12.37 -16.44
C ASP A 445 18.11 -12.95 -15.02
N PRO A 446 18.93 -13.96 -14.67
CA PRO A 446 18.90 -14.59 -13.34
C PRO A 446 19.28 -13.65 -12.19
N TYR A 447 19.85 -12.48 -12.51
CA TYR A 447 20.27 -11.45 -11.56
C TYR A 447 19.34 -10.23 -11.55
N SER A 448 18.23 -10.27 -12.31
CA SER A 448 17.24 -9.21 -12.35
C SER A 448 16.58 -8.96 -11.00
N ILE A 449 15.92 -7.80 -10.86
CA ILE A 449 15.12 -7.48 -9.67
C ILE A 449 13.99 -8.52 -9.52
N LEU A 450 13.32 -8.88 -10.62
CA LEU A 450 12.24 -9.88 -10.65
C LEU A 450 12.68 -11.22 -10.06
N ASN A 451 13.78 -11.77 -10.57
CA ASN A 451 14.28 -13.05 -10.10
C ASN A 451 14.86 -12.98 -8.68
N PHE A 452 15.30 -11.80 -8.25
CA PHE A 452 15.70 -11.57 -6.87
C PHE A 452 14.48 -11.56 -5.93
N TYR A 453 13.37 -10.92 -6.30
CA TYR A 453 12.11 -10.99 -5.52
C TYR A 453 11.65 -12.44 -5.33
N ARG A 454 11.70 -13.27 -6.37
CA ARG A 454 11.40 -14.71 -6.29
C ARG A 454 12.28 -15.43 -5.26
N LYS A 455 13.61 -15.17 -5.31
CA LYS A 455 14.57 -15.73 -4.34
C LYS A 455 14.28 -15.27 -2.91
N ALA A 456 14.02 -13.98 -2.71
CA ALA A 456 13.78 -13.40 -1.39
C ALA A 456 12.46 -13.91 -0.78
N LEU A 457 11.37 -13.98 -1.56
CA LEU A 457 10.09 -14.53 -1.13
C LEU A 457 10.21 -16.02 -0.80
N LYS A 458 10.91 -16.81 -1.63
CA LYS A 458 11.19 -18.21 -1.35
C LYS A 458 11.96 -18.40 -0.05
N LEU A 459 13.01 -17.59 0.20
CA LEU A 459 13.78 -17.62 1.45
C LEU A 459 12.89 -17.28 2.65
N ARG A 460 12.09 -16.20 2.56
CA ARG A 460 11.15 -15.83 3.62
C ARG A 460 10.20 -16.98 3.94
N LYS A 461 9.55 -17.54 2.92
CA LYS A 461 8.54 -18.60 3.06
C LYS A 461 9.10 -19.88 3.66
N SER A 462 10.36 -20.21 3.35
CA SER A 462 11.05 -21.39 3.88
C SER A 462 11.48 -21.26 5.34
N SER A 463 11.42 -20.05 5.93
CA SER A 463 11.96 -19.79 7.27
C SER A 463 10.93 -19.25 8.27
N ARG A 464 10.53 -20.10 9.23
CA ARG A 464 9.69 -19.65 10.35
C ARG A 464 10.33 -18.53 11.18
N THR A 465 11.66 -18.43 11.18
CA THR A 465 12.38 -17.34 11.86
C THR A 465 12.20 -16.01 11.14
N LEU A 466 12.24 -15.99 9.81
CA LEU A 466 12.00 -14.78 9.03
C LEU A 466 10.54 -14.33 9.11
N VAL A 467 9.60 -15.26 9.24
CA VAL A 467 8.17 -14.95 9.42
C VAL A 467 7.88 -14.50 10.85
N TYR A 468 8.11 -15.36 11.84
CA TYR A 468 7.62 -15.19 13.22
C TYR A 468 8.67 -14.73 14.22
N GLY A 469 9.96 -14.69 13.84
CA GLY A 469 11.06 -14.36 14.74
C GLY A 469 10.92 -12.97 15.33
N SER A 470 11.53 -12.77 16.50
CA SER A 470 11.67 -11.46 17.10
C SER A 470 12.54 -10.54 16.24
N TYR A 471 12.35 -9.25 16.40
CA TYR A 471 13.09 -8.20 15.71
C TYR A 471 14.03 -7.47 16.67
N LYS A 472 15.23 -7.17 16.19
CA LYS A 472 16.17 -6.28 16.89
C LYS A 472 16.99 -5.47 15.90
N GLU A 473 16.92 -4.14 15.98
CA GLU A 473 17.77 -3.23 15.20
C GLU A 473 19.14 -3.07 15.86
N TYR A 474 20.17 -2.92 15.02
CA TYR A 474 21.53 -2.53 15.42
C TYR A 474 21.91 -1.21 14.79
N PHE A 475 22.69 -0.42 15.49
CA PHE A 475 23.18 0.89 15.05
C PHE A 475 22.06 1.82 14.53
N PRO A 476 21.03 2.13 15.34
CA PRO A 476 19.87 2.89 14.88
C PRO A 476 20.21 4.31 14.39
N LYS A 477 21.36 4.86 14.79
CA LYS A 477 21.83 6.18 14.36
C LYS A 477 22.72 6.16 13.11
N ASP A 478 23.11 4.98 12.62
CA ASP A 478 23.91 4.86 11.40
C ASP A 478 23.13 5.48 10.22
N PRO A 479 23.70 6.47 9.50
CA PRO A 479 23.01 7.18 8.43
C PRO A 479 23.03 6.45 7.09
N GLU A 480 23.80 5.38 6.93
CA GLU A 480 24.12 4.77 5.66
C GLU A 480 23.72 3.29 5.57
N VAL A 481 23.71 2.59 6.74
CA VAL A 481 23.44 1.15 6.80
C VAL A 481 22.28 0.84 7.73
N PHE A 482 21.38 -0.05 7.28
CA PHE A 482 20.31 -0.61 8.09
C PHE A 482 20.63 -2.06 8.42
N ILE A 483 20.80 -2.36 9.71
CA ILE A 483 21.14 -3.69 10.22
C ILE A 483 20.09 -4.12 11.24
N TYR A 484 19.48 -5.28 11.00
CA TYR A 484 18.57 -5.87 11.98
C TYR A 484 18.68 -7.39 12.05
N GLU A 485 18.27 -7.93 13.17
CA GLU A 485 18.22 -9.36 13.45
C GLU A 485 16.78 -9.85 13.48
N ARG A 486 16.60 -11.06 12.98
CA ARG A 486 15.40 -11.88 13.22
C ARG A 486 15.80 -13.12 13.98
N ALA A 487 15.08 -13.44 15.06
CA ALA A 487 15.48 -14.51 15.98
C ALA A 487 14.30 -15.39 16.41
N ARG A 488 14.48 -16.72 16.34
CA ARG A 488 13.51 -17.68 16.86
C ARG A 488 14.21 -18.99 17.24
N GLY A 489 14.00 -19.45 18.51
CA GLY A 489 14.74 -20.58 19.05
C GLY A 489 16.25 -20.37 18.95
N ASN A 490 16.95 -21.30 18.35
CA ASN A 490 18.40 -21.24 18.14
C ASN A 490 18.80 -20.64 16.76
N ILE A 491 17.84 -20.29 15.89
CA ILE A 491 18.12 -19.74 14.56
C ILE A 491 18.09 -18.20 14.61
N ARG A 492 19.07 -17.59 13.97
CA ARG A 492 19.18 -16.15 13.79
C ARG A 492 19.42 -15.81 12.33
N TYR A 493 18.83 -14.71 11.89
CA TYR A 493 19.17 -14.05 10.65
C TYR A 493 19.65 -12.64 10.93
N LEU A 494 20.77 -12.26 10.34
CA LEU A 494 21.26 -10.89 10.35
C LEU A 494 21.07 -10.32 8.94
N VAL A 495 20.23 -9.29 8.83
CA VAL A 495 19.90 -8.60 7.58
C VAL A 495 20.64 -7.27 7.57
N ILE A 496 21.33 -6.99 6.47
CA ILE A 496 22.19 -5.82 6.30
C ILE A 496 21.85 -5.18 4.96
N CYS A 497 21.59 -3.86 4.95
CA CYS A 497 21.24 -3.10 3.75
C CYS A 497 22.01 -1.78 3.70
N SER A 498 22.83 -1.57 2.68
CA SER A 498 23.47 -0.29 2.38
C SER A 498 22.51 0.62 1.61
N PHE A 499 22.28 1.83 2.08
CA PHE A 499 21.39 2.82 1.44
C PHE A 499 22.16 3.93 0.72
N VAL A 500 23.42 3.70 0.40
CA VAL A 500 24.29 4.70 -0.22
C VAL A 500 24.86 4.24 -1.55
N LYS A 501 25.16 5.21 -2.42
CA LYS A 501 25.67 5.01 -3.78
C LYS A 501 27.20 4.82 -3.89
N HIS A 502 27.87 4.68 -2.77
CA HIS A 502 29.31 4.47 -2.66
C HIS A 502 29.61 3.29 -1.75
N LYS A 503 30.84 2.81 -1.75
CA LYS A 503 31.29 1.79 -0.82
C LYS A 503 31.26 2.34 0.61
N VAL A 504 30.70 1.58 1.55
CA VAL A 504 30.58 1.97 2.95
C VAL A 504 31.12 0.88 3.86
N PHE A 505 31.83 1.27 4.91
CA PHE A 505 32.26 0.36 5.95
C PHE A 505 31.13 0.15 6.97
N MET A 506 30.66 -1.08 7.10
CA MET A 506 29.67 -1.44 8.09
C MET A 506 30.33 -2.01 9.34
N LEU A 507 29.84 -1.62 10.51
CA LEU A 507 30.18 -2.25 11.78
C LEU A 507 29.35 -3.53 11.97
N VAL A 508 30.02 -4.60 12.36
CA VAL A 508 29.33 -5.83 12.78
C VAL A 508 28.91 -5.70 14.24
N PRO A 509 27.65 -6.07 14.61
CA PRO A 509 27.29 -6.09 16.01
C PRO A 509 28.23 -6.99 16.82
N PRO A 510 28.77 -6.55 17.98
CA PRO A 510 29.87 -7.23 18.67
C PRO A 510 29.63 -8.71 18.96
N LYS A 511 28.38 -9.11 19.20
CA LYS A 511 28.01 -10.51 19.45
C LYS A 511 28.24 -11.46 18.26
N TYR A 512 28.45 -10.92 17.05
CA TYR A 512 28.70 -11.67 15.83
C TYR A 512 30.16 -11.73 15.45
N ASN A 513 31.04 -10.96 16.10
CA ASN A 513 32.46 -10.96 15.81
C ASN A 513 33.05 -12.38 15.94
N GLY A 514 33.73 -12.83 14.90
CA GLY A 514 34.36 -14.15 14.82
C GLY A 514 33.39 -15.32 14.73
N LYS A 515 32.06 -15.09 14.59
CA LYS A 515 31.09 -16.18 14.40
C LYS A 515 31.10 -16.70 12.96
N LYS A 516 30.94 -18.00 12.82
CA LYS A 516 30.66 -18.63 11.51
C LYS A 516 29.20 -18.40 11.17
N MET A 517 28.95 -17.77 10.03
CA MET A 517 27.60 -17.48 9.51
C MET A 517 27.50 -17.88 8.05
N GLU A 518 26.38 -18.42 7.66
CA GLU A 518 26.09 -18.74 6.27
C GLU A 518 25.47 -17.54 5.58
N LEU A 519 26.07 -17.08 4.48
CA LEU A 519 25.47 -16.07 3.61
C LEU A 519 24.39 -16.73 2.74
N VAL A 520 23.12 -16.49 3.06
CA VAL A 520 21.98 -17.14 2.39
C VAL A 520 21.36 -16.31 1.26
N LEU A 521 21.60 -15.01 1.25
CA LEU A 521 21.17 -14.11 0.18
C LEU A 521 22.13 -12.91 0.08
N ASP A 522 22.48 -12.57 -1.15
CA ASP A 522 23.19 -11.34 -1.52
C ASP A 522 22.61 -10.81 -2.83
N ASN A 523 22.60 -9.49 -3.03
CA ASN A 523 22.06 -8.88 -4.24
C ASN A 523 23.13 -8.58 -5.32
N TYR A 524 24.41 -8.92 -5.05
CA TYR A 524 25.48 -8.83 -6.05
C TYR A 524 25.73 -10.19 -6.70
N PRO A 525 25.80 -10.27 -8.06
CA PRO A 525 25.89 -11.54 -8.79
C PRO A 525 27.18 -12.32 -8.52
N ASP A 526 28.29 -11.60 -8.27
CA ASP A 526 29.60 -12.19 -8.08
C ASP A 526 29.81 -12.77 -6.67
N VAL A 527 28.85 -12.56 -5.78
CA VAL A 527 28.90 -13.06 -4.39
C VAL A 527 28.25 -14.43 -4.32
N LYS A 528 29.03 -15.44 -3.92
CA LYS A 528 28.56 -16.82 -3.76
C LYS A 528 27.77 -16.98 -2.47
N THR A 529 26.50 -17.32 -2.58
CA THR A 529 25.63 -17.68 -1.44
C THR A 529 25.73 -19.16 -1.10
N GLY A 530 25.28 -19.54 0.11
CA GLY A 530 25.36 -20.92 0.62
C GLY A 530 26.71 -21.27 1.26
N GLN A 531 27.65 -20.32 1.32
CA GLN A 531 28.95 -20.51 1.95
C GLN A 531 28.95 -20.00 3.39
N THR A 532 29.68 -20.73 4.24
CA THR A 532 29.91 -20.30 5.62
C THR A 532 31.13 -19.40 5.70
N GLU A 533 30.94 -18.19 6.17
CA GLU A 533 32.00 -17.20 6.36
C GLU A 533 32.23 -16.96 7.84
N ILE A 534 33.46 -16.59 8.20
CA ILE A 534 33.75 -16.03 9.52
C ILE A 534 33.53 -14.52 9.42
N VAL A 535 32.55 -14.03 10.19
CA VAL A 535 32.29 -12.60 10.26
C VAL A 535 33.52 -11.90 10.87
N LYS A 536 34.17 -11.05 10.07
CA LYS A 536 35.39 -10.34 10.48
C LYS A 536 35.10 -9.44 11.69
N THR A 537 35.99 -9.52 12.66
CA THR A 537 35.96 -8.60 13.80
C THR A 537 36.11 -7.16 13.33
N GLY A 538 35.25 -6.27 13.82
CA GLY A 538 35.25 -4.84 13.50
C GLY A 538 34.33 -4.46 12.35
N GLY A 539 34.23 -5.26 11.28
CA GLY A 539 33.31 -4.94 10.16
C GLY A 539 33.80 -5.39 8.79
N SER A 540 33.05 -5.01 7.77
CA SER A 540 33.38 -5.26 6.36
C SER A 540 32.90 -4.13 5.45
N MET A 541 33.46 -4.07 4.24
CA MET A 541 32.99 -3.15 3.20
C MET A 541 31.74 -3.69 2.53
N LEU A 542 30.76 -2.82 2.30
CA LEU A 542 29.62 -3.04 1.44
C LEU A 542 29.79 -2.24 0.15
N ALA A 543 29.35 -2.82 -0.96
CA ALA A 543 29.23 -2.13 -2.24
C ALA A 543 28.01 -1.17 -2.24
N PRO A 544 27.86 -0.29 -3.25
CA PRO A 544 26.72 0.59 -3.36
C PRO A 544 25.39 -0.18 -3.35
N TYR A 545 24.46 0.16 -2.43
CA TYR A 545 23.17 -0.51 -2.30
C TYR A 545 23.27 -2.04 -2.11
N GLU A 546 24.35 -2.53 -1.53
CA GLU A 546 24.50 -3.96 -1.26
C GLU A 546 23.59 -4.38 -0.09
N ALA A 547 22.98 -5.56 -0.25
CA ALA A 547 22.15 -6.18 0.78
C ALA A 547 22.57 -7.63 1.00
N ARG A 548 22.84 -7.99 2.26
CA ARG A 548 23.27 -9.32 2.71
C ARG A 548 22.31 -9.89 3.75
N VAL A 549 22.03 -11.18 3.65
CA VAL A 549 21.28 -11.93 4.67
C VAL A 549 22.10 -13.12 5.12
N TYR A 550 22.52 -13.08 6.37
CA TYR A 550 23.26 -14.18 7.01
C TYR A 550 22.33 -15.00 7.90
N ARG A 551 22.52 -16.32 7.89
CA ARG A 551 21.91 -17.27 8.82
C ARG A 551 22.96 -17.87 9.73
N PHE A 552 22.63 -18.07 11.01
CA PHE A 552 23.47 -18.84 11.89
C PHE A 552 22.65 -19.53 13.00
N HIS A 553 23.26 -20.55 13.56
CA HIS A 553 22.72 -21.31 14.66
C HIS A 553 23.46 -20.94 15.97
N VAL A 554 22.73 -20.50 16.97
CA VAL A 554 23.29 -20.33 18.31
C VAL A 554 23.44 -21.73 18.89
N GLN A 555 24.70 -22.14 19.17
CA GLN A 555 24.93 -23.37 19.93
C GLN A 555 24.28 -23.21 21.30
N GLY A 556 23.45 -24.16 21.71
CA GLY A 556 22.93 -24.20 23.07
C GLY A 556 24.10 -24.28 24.06
N LYS A 557 23.96 -23.55 25.17
CA LYS A 557 24.85 -23.72 26.31
C LYS A 557 24.62 -25.08 26.93
#